data_60dbd162eda1e6f4200cbec499547e5a
#
_entry.id   60dbd162eda1e6f4200cbec499547e5a
#
_cell.length_a   1.000
_cell.length_b   1.000
_cell.length_c   1.000
_cell.angle_alpha   90.00
_cell.angle_beta   90.00
_cell.angle_gamma   90.00
#
_symmetry.space_group_name_H-M   'P 1'
#
loop_
_entity.id
_entity.type
_entity.pdbx_description
1 polymer ?
#
loop_
_entity_poly.entity_id
_entity_poly.type
_entity_poly.pdbx_seq_one_letter_code
_entity_poly.pdbx_strand_id
1 'polypeptide(L)'
;MYLARFAASACALALATAGAVAALAPTSSAAASSVYSVAPYVDMSNSQEGLLDTAITGHHLKAYTAAFVLGEGCNQIWGDTLPIGADSYTDPEIAKAKSEGASVIISSGGASGEALAWTCSTQSSIDAGYQAIINDYGVTQLDFDIEGAAIADTAAAARQMQAMKDLKASNPGLQFSMTLPVLTSGLTNDGVNILKAAKNAGIRIDVVNIMAMDYYAGTGTEMGQGALSAARATLAQMQSVDSGYTYANLGITPMIGKNDDGSTFTLADAQTVESFAAQNGVGRLAFWSVNRDQPCSGSANSLSTCSEISQSSLAFTDAFVPYQGGGGGGTTSDFSLSLSPGSASAAQGGSATATVSTAVTSGSAESVSLSASGAPSGVSVSFSPASVTSGGSSTLTAAVGSAVAAGTYPITVTGTASTGSHSATYTLTVTTTSGGGGGGGGGSLANAGFETGSLSPWTCTGGSTVVSSPVHSGSHALQVTPSSNSTGECDQTVTLSPNHSYTLTSWVQGPYAYIGVSGGATSSVWSNSASWNQLTVTFTTGSSGAVTVYVHGWYSQANVYADDFTLS
;
A
#
# COMPACT_ATOMS: atom_id res chain seq x y z
N MET A 1 11.76 92.52 -23.83
CA MET A 1 13.07 92.56 -24.49
C MET A 1 13.56 91.10 -24.59
N TYR A 2 13.79 90.65 -25.84
CA TYR A 2 14.41 89.36 -26.29
C TYR A 2 13.83 88.01 -25.75
N LEU A 3 13.02 87.26 -26.45
CA LEU A 3 13.19 86.38 -27.65
C LEU A 3 14.42 85.49 -27.61
N ALA A 4 14.15 84.19 -27.48
CA ALA A 4 14.77 83.16 -28.33
C ALA A 4 13.96 81.83 -28.28
N ARG A 5 13.49 81.44 -29.43
CA ARG A 5 12.92 80.17 -29.81
C ARG A 5 14.03 79.10 -29.87
N PHE A 6 13.74 77.85 -29.54
CA PHE A 6 14.22 76.70 -30.36
C PHE A 6 13.26 75.51 -30.28
N ALA A 7 13.28 74.77 -31.34
CA ALA A 7 12.26 73.96 -31.90
C ALA A 7 12.14 72.53 -31.28
N ALA A 8 11.01 71.98 -31.64
CA ALA A 8 10.49 70.64 -31.46
C ALA A 8 11.43 69.45 -31.81
N SER A 9 11.24 68.39 -31.10
CA SER A 9 11.26 67.01 -31.69
C SER A 9 10.33 66.13 -30.88
N ALA A 10 9.29 65.64 -31.55
CA ALA A 10 8.34 64.69 -31.05
C ALA A 10 8.96 63.28 -31.11
N CYS A 11 9.04 62.60 -29.96
CA CYS A 11 9.18 61.16 -29.91
C CYS A 11 7.95 60.60 -29.22
N ALA A 12 7.12 59.91 -30.00
CA ALA A 12 5.97 59.17 -29.50
C ALA A 12 6.47 57.94 -28.74
N LEU A 13 6.28 57.91 -27.42
CA LEU A 13 6.44 56.69 -26.62
C LEU A 13 5.07 56.03 -26.49
N ALA A 14 4.89 54.90 -27.14
CA ALA A 14 3.74 54.03 -26.91
C ALA A 14 3.88 53.37 -25.52
N LEU A 15 3.05 53.80 -24.56
CA LEU A 15 2.87 53.07 -23.30
C LEU A 15 2.05 51.79 -23.56
N ALA A 16 2.73 50.64 -23.58
CA ALA A 16 2.07 49.37 -23.44
C ALA A 16 1.73 49.19 -21.94
N THR A 17 0.45 49.34 -21.59
CA THR A 17 -0.06 48.95 -20.29
C THR A 17 -0.12 47.42 -20.23
N ALA A 18 0.92 46.78 -19.68
CA ALA A 18 0.86 45.40 -19.25
C ALA A 18 -0.03 45.32 -18.00
N GLY A 19 -1.28 44.94 -18.19
CA GLY A 19 -2.16 44.57 -17.10
C GLY A 19 -1.60 43.33 -16.39
N ALA A 20 -0.98 43.50 -15.24
CA ALA A 20 -0.65 42.41 -14.34
C ALA A 20 -1.96 41.86 -13.79
N VAL A 21 -2.46 40.77 -14.39
CA VAL A 21 -3.44 39.92 -13.73
C VAL A 21 -2.69 39.23 -12.59
N ALA A 22 -2.82 39.76 -11.38
CA ALA A 22 -2.43 39.06 -10.18
C ALA A 22 -3.34 37.84 -10.09
N ALA A 23 -2.85 36.69 -10.55
CA ALA A 23 -3.44 35.40 -10.21
C ALA A 23 -3.35 35.29 -8.69
N LEU A 24 -4.49 35.45 -8.01
CA LEU A 24 -4.62 35.04 -6.62
C LEU A 24 -4.30 33.54 -6.58
N ALA A 25 -3.09 33.21 -6.15
CA ALA A 25 -2.76 31.84 -5.81
C ALA A 25 -3.80 31.37 -4.79
N PRO A 26 -4.41 30.19 -4.96
CA PRO A 26 -5.28 29.65 -3.93
C PRO A 26 -4.46 29.61 -2.64
N THR A 27 -4.98 30.25 -1.58
CA THR A 27 -4.42 30.09 -0.24
C THR A 27 -4.59 28.63 0.11
N SER A 28 -3.52 27.85 -0.01
CA SER A 28 -3.51 26.51 0.52
C SER A 28 -3.77 26.65 2.02
N SER A 29 -4.90 26.09 2.51
CA SER A 29 -5.03 25.91 3.95
C SER A 29 -3.80 25.12 4.39
N ALA A 30 -3.07 25.62 5.36
CA ALA A 30 -1.94 24.90 5.89
C ALA A 30 -2.45 23.52 6.35
N ALA A 31 -1.85 22.47 5.82
CA ALA A 31 -2.06 21.13 6.37
C ALA A 31 -1.71 21.18 7.86
N ALA A 32 -2.38 20.36 8.66
CA ALA A 32 -2.01 20.19 10.06
C ALA A 32 -0.49 19.99 10.15
N SER A 33 0.15 20.57 11.18
CA SER A 33 1.59 20.35 11.39
C SER A 33 1.86 18.84 11.40
N SER A 34 2.95 18.42 10.78
CA SER A 34 3.29 16.98 10.66
C SER A 34 3.27 16.23 11.99
N VAL A 35 3.53 16.91 13.10
CA VAL A 35 3.49 16.32 14.45
C VAL A 35 2.07 15.89 14.87
N TYR A 36 1.03 16.48 14.33
CA TYR A 36 -0.37 16.19 14.66
C TYR A 36 -1.05 15.26 13.64
N SER A 37 -0.32 14.67 12.72
CA SER A 37 -0.88 13.74 11.74
C SER A 37 -1.33 12.42 12.36
N VAL A 38 -0.79 12.07 13.55
CA VAL A 38 -1.31 11.00 14.41
C VAL A 38 -1.53 11.59 15.80
N ALA A 39 -2.80 11.68 16.23
CA ALA A 39 -3.18 12.28 17.49
C ALA A 39 -4.40 11.54 18.10
N PRO A 40 -4.21 10.30 18.61
CA PRO A 40 -5.29 9.53 19.21
C PRO A 40 -5.85 10.24 20.46
N TYR A 41 -7.10 9.93 20.76
CA TYR A 41 -7.77 10.47 21.95
C TYR A 41 -7.27 9.80 23.22
N VAL A 42 -7.17 10.58 24.28
CA VAL A 42 -6.97 10.13 25.65
C VAL A 42 -8.13 10.66 26.48
N ASP A 43 -8.89 9.75 27.08
CA ASP A 43 -9.92 10.10 28.06
C ASP A 43 -9.24 10.49 29.37
N MET A 44 -9.16 11.79 29.64
CA MET A 44 -8.47 12.35 30.80
C MET A 44 -9.25 12.15 32.09
N SER A 45 -10.50 11.70 32.03
CA SER A 45 -11.29 11.31 33.21
C SER A 45 -11.00 9.87 33.68
N ASN A 46 -10.18 9.13 32.93
CA ASN A 46 -9.92 7.72 33.15
C ASN A 46 -8.49 7.53 33.71
N SER A 47 -8.36 6.72 34.76
CA SER A 47 -7.09 6.47 35.47
C SER A 47 -6.04 5.63 34.70
N GLN A 48 -6.09 5.60 33.37
CA GLN A 48 -5.16 4.84 32.50
C GLN A 48 -4.10 5.73 31.82
N GLU A 49 -3.75 6.88 32.40
CA GLU A 49 -2.77 7.83 31.86
C GLU A 49 -1.37 7.20 31.72
N GLY A 50 -1.07 6.18 32.52
CA GLY A 50 0.18 5.41 32.37
C GLY A 50 0.38 4.74 31.00
N LEU A 51 -0.70 4.48 30.25
CA LEU A 51 -0.60 4.05 28.86
C LEU A 51 -0.14 5.19 27.95
N LEU A 52 -0.57 6.43 28.18
CA LEU A 52 -0.11 7.59 27.42
C LEU A 52 1.42 7.78 27.57
N ASP A 53 1.95 7.71 28.79
CA ASP A 53 3.40 7.79 29.03
C ASP A 53 4.16 6.72 28.25
N THR A 54 3.64 5.48 28.32
CA THR A 54 4.25 4.36 27.58
C THR A 54 4.15 4.56 26.06
N ALA A 55 3.03 5.07 25.58
CA ALA A 55 2.84 5.38 24.15
C ALA A 55 3.85 6.44 23.67
N ILE A 56 4.09 7.48 24.47
CA ILE A 56 5.06 8.54 24.14
C ILE A 56 6.48 8.02 24.22
N THR A 57 6.88 7.46 25.36
CA THR A 57 8.29 7.13 25.64
C THR A 57 8.76 5.83 25.01
N GLY A 58 7.85 4.84 24.91
CA GLY A 58 8.14 3.48 24.41
C GLY A 58 7.70 3.24 22.96
N HIS A 59 6.60 3.85 22.52
CA HIS A 59 6.01 3.63 21.20
C HIS A 59 6.06 4.86 20.28
N HIS A 60 6.81 5.88 20.69
CA HIS A 60 7.15 7.05 19.86
C HIS A 60 5.95 7.92 19.44
N LEU A 61 4.83 7.90 20.17
CA LEU A 61 3.70 8.79 19.93
C LEU A 61 4.11 10.23 20.17
N LYS A 62 3.88 11.13 19.20
CA LYS A 62 4.33 12.53 19.26
C LYS A 62 3.24 13.54 19.52
N ALA A 63 1.98 13.13 19.38
CA ALA A 63 0.85 13.99 19.69
C ALA A 63 -0.36 13.15 20.13
N TYR A 64 -1.23 13.75 20.91
CA TYR A 64 -2.48 13.15 21.35
C TYR A 64 -3.56 14.21 21.51
N THR A 65 -4.81 13.78 21.62
CA THR A 65 -5.99 14.63 21.85
C THR A 65 -6.52 14.38 23.26
N ALA A 66 -6.35 15.35 24.15
CA ALA A 66 -6.84 15.29 25.53
C ALA A 66 -8.34 15.57 25.56
N ALA A 67 -9.15 14.61 26.02
CA ALA A 67 -10.61 14.62 26.00
C ALA A 67 -11.17 14.49 27.43
N PHE A 68 -12.18 15.21 27.88
CA PHE A 68 -12.84 16.32 27.21
C PHE A 68 -13.00 17.51 28.14
N VAL A 69 -12.86 18.70 27.59
CA VAL A 69 -13.29 19.93 28.23
C VAL A 69 -14.77 20.16 27.95
N LEU A 70 -15.56 20.40 28.97
CA LEU A 70 -17.01 20.62 28.90
C LEU A 70 -17.37 22.07 29.20
N GLY A 71 -18.43 22.55 28.52
CA GLY A 71 -19.07 23.81 28.88
C GLY A 71 -19.99 23.66 30.07
N GLU A 72 -19.86 24.56 31.04
CA GLU A 72 -20.79 24.72 32.17
C GLU A 72 -21.34 26.15 32.17
N GLY A 73 -22.49 26.36 31.51
CA GLY A 73 -22.93 27.71 31.19
C GLY A 73 -21.89 28.43 30.30
N CYS A 74 -21.33 29.53 30.81
CA CYS A 74 -20.25 30.24 30.12
C CYS A 74 -18.86 29.98 30.74
N ASN A 75 -18.73 28.94 31.59
CA ASN A 75 -17.44 28.46 32.09
C ASN A 75 -17.06 27.15 31.41
N GLN A 76 -15.86 26.65 31.69
CA GLN A 76 -15.36 25.37 31.22
C GLN A 76 -14.72 24.59 32.34
N ILE A 77 -14.89 23.26 32.30
CA ILE A 77 -14.36 22.31 33.27
C ILE A 77 -13.81 21.07 32.52
N TRP A 78 -12.87 20.34 33.15
CA TRP A 78 -12.52 18.99 32.73
C TRP A 78 -13.53 17.99 33.25
N GLY A 79 -14.02 17.11 32.39
CA GLY A 79 -15.04 16.15 32.79
C GLY A 79 -16.19 16.87 33.49
N ASP A 80 -16.58 16.38 34.67
CA ASP A 80 -17.73 16.94 35.38
C ASP A 80 -17.39 17.98 36.47
N THR A 81 -16.11 18.12 36.87
CA THR A 81 -15.82 18.86 38.13
C THR A 81 -14.46 19.56 38.20
N LEU A 82 -13.50 19.33 37.34
CA LEU A 82 -12.14 19.85 37.49
C LEU A 82 -11.95 21.19 36.77
N PRO A 83 -11.37 22.22 37.44
CA PRO A 83 -11.18 23.53 36.82
C PRO A 83 -10.08 23.49 35.74
N ILE A 84 -10.24 24.22 34.68
CA ILE A 84 -9.22 24.38 33.60
C ILE A 84 -8.01 25.12 34.16
N GLY A 85 -6.80 24.60 33.89
CA GLY A 85 -5.53 25.25 34.18
C GLY A 85 -5.15 25.38 35.65
N ALA A 86 -5.90 24.70 36.57
CA ALA A 86 -5.68 24.77 38.00
C ALA A 86 -6.09 23.50 38.76
N ASP A 87 -6.19 22.35 38.06
CA ASP A 87 -6.50 21.08 38.69
C ASP A 87 -5.25 20.32 39.10
N SER A 88 -5.43 19.30 39.96
CA SER A 88 -4.34 18.47 40.47
C SER A 88 -4.25 17.10 39.81
N TYR A 89 -5.02 16.85 38.75
CA TYR A 89 -5.13 15.58 38.08
C TYR A 89 -4.77 15.68 36.58
N THR A 90 -5.56 16.38 35.78
CA THR A 90 -5.35 16.49 34.34
C THR A 90 -4.16 17.39 33.96
N ASP A 91 -4.01 18.55 34.63
CA ASP A 91 -2.92 19.48 34.34
C ASP A 91 -1.52 18.88 34.54
N PRO A 92 -1.23 18.12 35.62
CA PRO A 92 0.04 17.44 35.78
C PRO A 92 0.31 16.39 34.69
N GLU A 93 -0.69 15.64 34.24
CA GLU A 93 -0.54 14.64 33.19
C GLU A 93 -0.25 15.28 31.84
N ILE A 94 -0.94 16.37 31.48
CA ILE A 94 -0.63 17.14 30.27
C ILE A 94 0.78 17.73 30.33
N ALA A 95 1.18 18.28 31.47
CA ALA A 95 2.52 18.83 31.66
C ALA A 95 3.60 17.75 31.53
N LYS A 96 3.36 16.55 32.09
CA LYS A 96 4.24 15.39 32.00
C LYS A 96 4.40 14.95 30.54
N ALA A 97 3.31 14.68 29.83
CA ALA A 97 3.35 14.27 28.42
C ALA A 97 4.10 15.28 27.55
N LYS A 98 3.93 16.58 27.80
CA LYS A 98 4.70 17.63 27.11
C LYS A 98 6.19 17.58 27.45
N SER A 99 6.54 17.29 28.70
CA SER A 99 7.94 17.14 29.14
C SER A 99 8.63 15.91 28.51
N GLU A 100 7.86 14.90 28.16
CA GLU A 100 8.27 13.70 27.44
C GLU A 100 8.38 13.92 25.92
N GLY A 101 7.99 15.09 25.44
CA GLY A 101 8.15 15.52 24.06
C GLY A 101 6.89 15.38 23.18
N ALA A 102 5.75 15.07 23.78
CA ALA A 102 4.48 15.03 23.04
C ALA A 102 3.84 16.42 22.93
N SER A 103 3.13 16.64 21.82
CA SER A 103 2.23 17.76 21.60
C SER A 103 0.80 17.36 21.99
N VAL A 104 0.00 18.34 22.45
CA VAL A 104 -1.38 18.08 22.84
C VAL A 104 -2.36 18.93 22.03
N ILE A 105 -3.48 18.31 21.66
CA ILE A 105 -4.71 18.96 21.20
C ILE A 105 -5.69 18.90 22.38
N ILE A 106 -6.35 20.00 22.70
CA ILE A 106 -7.42 20.00 23.71
C ILE A 106 -8.75 19.84 22.98
N SER A 107 -9.50 18.79 23.33
CA SER A 107 -10.83 18.51 22.78
C SER A 107 -11.93 18.93 23.74
N SER A 108 -12.99 19.54 23.19
CA SER A 108 -14.14 20.00 23.93
C SER A 108 -15.43 19.39 23.38
N GLY A 109 -16.30 18.88 24.26
CA GLY A 109 -17.54 18.19 23.90
C GLY A 109 -17.53 16.70 24.26
N GLY A 110 -17.82 15.82 23.29
CA GLY A 110 -17.90 14.37 23.47
C GLY A 110 -19.30 13.88 23.82
N ALA A 111 -19.44 12.54 23.94
CA ALA A 111 -20.73 11.89 24.12
C ALA A 111 -21.50 12.28 25.40
N SER A 112 -20.80 12.71 26.45
CA SER A 112 -21.36 12.96 27.78
C SER A 112 -21.46 14.43 28.16
N GLY A 113 -21.16 15.36 27.24
CA GLY A 113 -21.20 16.79 27.50
C GLY A 113 -21.16 17.63 26.24
N GLU A 114 -21.19 18.94 26.40
CA GLU A 114 -21.25 19.87 25.29
C GLU A 114 -20.05 20.83 25.31
N ALA A 115 -19.59 21.27 24.14
CA ALA A 115 -18.58 22.30 24.03
C ALA A 115 -19.16 23.67 24.44
N LEU A 116 -18.29 24.60 24.84
CA LEU A 116 -18.67 25.91 25.39
C LEU A 116 -19.65 26.70 24.51
N ALA A 117 -19.53 26.65 23.19
CA ALA A 117 -20.43 27.36 22.28
C ALA A 117 -21.87 26.81 22.29
N TRP A 118 -22.09 25.61 22.83
CA TRP A 118 -23.42 25.00 23.01
C TRP A 118 -24.05 25.33 24.32
N THR A 119 -23.26 25.55 25.36
CA THR A 119 -23.75 25.89 26.71
C THR A 119 -23.80 27.39 26.96
N CYS A 120 -23.00 28.19 26.25
CA CYS A 120 -22.93 29.66 26.37
C CYS A 120 -23.48 30.33 25.11
N SER A 121 -24.28 31.38 25.28
CA SER A 121 -24.82 32.18 24.20
C SER A 121 -24.11 33.53 23.99
N THR A 122 -23.18 33.89 24.88
CA THR A 122 -22.42 35.15 24.83
C THR A 122 -21.12 34.97 24.07
N GLN A 123 -21.00 35.52 22.87
CA GLN A 123 -19.83 35.32 22.00
C GLN A 123 -18.51 35.70 22.70
N SER A 124 -18.44 36.85 23.36
CA SER A 124 -17.21 37.29 24.06
C SER A 124 -16.79 36.34 25.20
N SER A 125 -17.73 35.64 25.84
CA SER A 125 -17.43 34.67 26.87
C SER A 125 -16.92 33.36 26.24
N ILE A 126 -17.46 32.98 25.09
CA ILE A 126 -17.00 31.80 24.33
C ILE A 126 -15.55 32.04 23.86
N ASP A 127 -15.28 33.20 23.27
CA ASP A 127 -13.95 33.58 22.77
C ASP A 127 -12.93 33.62 23.93
N ALA A 128 -13.30 34.23 25.06
CA ALA A 128 -12.45 34.28 26.26
C ALA A 128 -12.19 32.89 26.86
N GLY A 129 -13.20 32.02 26.88
CA GLY A 129 -13.07 30.66 27.40
C GLY A 129 -12.11 29.81 26.56
N TYR A 130 -12.25 29.82 25.25
CA TYR A 130 -11.29 29.10 24.37
C TYR A 130 -9.90 29.72 24.37
N GLN A 131 -9.80 31.06 24.50
CA GLN A 131 -8.49 31.72 24.65
C GLN A 131 -7.81 31.32 25.97
N ALA A 132 -8.57 31.09 27.04
CA ALA A 132 -8.01 30.59 28.30
C ALA A 132 -7.37 29.20 28.10
N ILE A 133 -8.04 28.27 27.44
CA ILE A 133 -7.47 26.95 27.10
C ILE A 133 -6.16 27.09 26.32
N ILE A 134 -6.15 27.95 25.30
CA ILE A 134 -4.94 28.20 24.49
C ILE A 134 -3.79 28.70 25.38
N ASN A 135 -4.07 29.60 26.30
CA ASN A 135 -3.06 30.19 27.19
C ASN A 135 -2.58 29.19 28.25
N ASP A 136 -3.51 28.50 28.93
CA ASP A 136 -3.20 27.61 30.05
C ASP A 136 -2.41 26.39 29.61
N TYR A 137 -2.77 25.80 28.48
CA TYR A 137 -2.07 24.64 27.95
C TYR A 137 -1.03 24.97 26.87
N GLY A 138 -0.92 26.22 26.41
CA GLY A 138 0.04 26.65 25.40
C GLY A 138 -0.12 25.86 24.10
N VAL A 139 -1.36 25.67 23.64
CA VAL A 139 -1.69 24.86 22.47
C VAL A 139 -1.93 25.71 21.25
N THR A 140 -1.66 25.14 20.09
CA THR A 140 -1.96 25.73 18.78
C THR A 140 -3.04 24.97 18.02
N GLN A 141 -3.57 23.92 18.64
CA GLN A 141 -4.67 23.13 18.07
C GLN A 141 -5.76 22.88 19.11
N LEU A 142 -7.00 23.09 18.70
CA LEU A 142 -8.21 22.75 19.44
C LEU A 142 -9.02 21.74 18.66
N ASP A 143 -9.75 20.89 19.35
CA ASP A 143 -10.71 19.96 18.76
C ASP A 143 -12.09 20.18 19.38
N PHE A 144 -13.14 19.96 18.60
CA PHE A 144 -14.52 20.08 19.04
C PHE A 144 -15.29 18.83 18.60
N ASP A 145 -15.60 18.00 19.56
CA ASP A 145 -16.31 16.75 19.36
C ASP A 145 -17.81 16.96 19.64
N ILE A 146 -18.58 17.01 18.55
CA ILE A 146 -20.01 17.40 18.61
C ILE A 146 -20.89 16.23 18.24
N GLU A 147 -21.56 15.70 19.23
CA GLU A 147 -22.31 14.46 19.14
C GLU A 147 -23.78 14.61 19.54
N GLY A 148 -24.54 13.54 19.31
CA GLY A 148 -25.93 13.44 19.75
C GLY A 148 -26.82 14.56 19.23
N ALA A 149 -27.64 15.14 20.10
CA ALA A 149 -28.55 16.23 19.74
C ALA A 149 -27.86 17.57 19.51
N ALA A 150 -26.64 17.77 20.04
CA ALA A 150 -25.90 19.01 19.94
C ALA A 150 -25.55 19.36 18.47
N ILE A 151 -25.28 18.36 17.62
CA ILE A 151 -24.91 18.57 16.21
C ILE A 151 -26.01 19.30 15.40
N ALA A 152 -27.27 19.23 15.84
CA ALA A 152 -28.41 19.88 15.17
C ALA A 152 -28.56 21.36 15.55
N ASP A 153 -27.87 21.87 16.60
CA ASP A 153 -27.94 23.30 17.00
C ASP A 153 -27.09 24.17 16.05
N THR A 154 -27.76 24.67 15.03
CA THR A 154 -27.12 25.56 14.04
C THR A 154 -26.73 26.92 14.63
N ALA A 155 -27.36 27.39 15.71
CA ALA A 155 -27.02 28.65 16.37
C ALA A 155 -25.72 28.49 17.18
N ALA A 156 -25.57 27.37 17.91
CA ALA A 156 -24.32 27.02 18.57
C ALA A 156 -23.18 26.84 17.56
N ALA A 157 -23.42 26.12 16.47
CA ALA A 157 -22.46 25.96 15.39
C ALA A 157 -21.99 27.31 14.81
N ALA A 158 -22.91 28.26 14.63
CA ALA A 158 -22.55 29.60 14.14
C ALA A 158 -21.67 30.37 15.15
N ARG A 159 -21.99 30.29 16.46
CA ARG A 159 -21.16 30.89 17.54
C ARG A 159 -19.77 30.24 17.59
N GLN A 160 -19.70 28.93 17.47
CA GLN A 160 -18.43 28.18 17.41
C GLN A 160 -17.55 28.66 16.26
N MET A 161 -18.10 28.79 15.05
CA MET A 161 -17.33 29.23 13.88
C MET A 161 -16.92 30.71 14.00
N GLN A 162 -17.75 31.56 14.62
CA GLN A 162 -17.36 32.93 14.91
C GLN A 162 -16.21 32.97 15.91
N ALA A 163 -16.26 32.19 16.99
CA ALA A 163 -15.17 32.11 17.97
C ALA A 163 -13.84 31.66 17.30
N MET A 164 -13.89 30.64 16.46
CA MET A 164 -12.69 30.18 15.75
C MET A 164 -12.12 31.24 14.79
N LYS A 165 -12.98 32.03 14.16
CA LYS A 165 -12.56 33.15 13.33
C LYS A 165 -11.83 34.23 14.15
N ASP A 166 -12.40 34.59 15.30
CA ASP A 166 -11.85 35.64 16.15
C ASP A 166 -10.53 35.20 16.81
N LEU A 167 -10.47 33.94 17.25
CA LEU A 167 -9.28 33.35 17.82
C LEU A 167 -8.15 33.13 16.81
N LYS A 168 -8.45 32.76 15.56
CA LYS A 168 -7.43 32.69 14.49
C LYS A 168 -6.85 34.07 14.18
N ALA A 169 -7.64 35.13 14.30
CA ALA A 169 -7.13 36.51 14.12
C ALA A 169 -6.18 36.93 15.25
N SER A 170 -6.41 36.44 16.46
CA SER A 170 -5.63 36.74 17.67
C SER A 170 -4.44 35.82 17.88
N ASN A 171 -4.50 34.61 17.36
CA ASN A 171 -3.49 33.53 17.54
C ASN A 171 -3.01 33.05 16.17
N PRO A 172 -2.02 33.68 15.55
CA PRO A 172 -1.48 33.25 14.27
C PRO A 172 -0.97 31.81 14.35
N GLY A 173 -1.44 30.94 13.46
CA GLY A 173 -1.10 29.52 13.46
C GLY A 173 -2.07 28.62 14.22
N LEU A 174 -3.08 29.17 14.90
CA LEU A 174 -4.14 28.36 15.50
C LEU A 174 -4.90 27.56 14.43
N GLN A 175 -5.01 26.28 14.67
CA GLN A 175 -5.81 25.34 13.87
C GLN A 175 -6.91 24.72 14.75
N PHE A 176 -7.98 24.27 14.13
CA PHE A 176 -9.02 23.55 14.85
C PHE A 176 -9.60 22.40 14.03
N SER A 177 -10.02 21.36 14.71
CA SER A 177 -10.79 20.27 14.14
C SER A 177 -12.23 20.25 14.66
N MET A 178 -13.12 19.76 13.82
CA MET A 178 -14.48 19.40 14.20
C MET A 178 -14.61 17.88 14.06
N THR A 179 -14.83 17.21 15.16
CA THR A 179 -15.03 15.77 15.22
C THR A 179 -16.52 15.48 15.18
N LEU A 180 -16.95 14.74 14.18
CA LEU A 180 -18.35 14.65 13.76
C LEU A 180 -18.75 13.18 13.50
N PRO A 181 -19.97 12.77 13.91
CA PRO A 181 -20.49 11.44 13.60
C PRO A 181 -20.74 11.27 12.11
N VAL A 182 -20.43 10.07 11.61
CA VAL A 182 -20.65 9.69 10.23
C VAL A 182 -21.33 8.33 10.11
N LEU A 183 -21.95 8.10 8.94
CA LEU A 183 -22.27 6.79 8.43
C LEU A 183 -21.23 6.41 7.35
N THR A 184 -21.27 5.17 6.88
CA THR A 184 -20.43 4.76 5.73
C THR A 184 -20.72 5.58 4.47
N SER A 185 -21.85 6.26 4.41
CA SER A 185 -22.27 7.21 3.36
C SER A 185 -21.82 8.67 3.61
N GLY A 186 -21.03 8.93 4.64
CA GLY A 186 -20.52 10.26 5.01
C GLY A 186 -21.26 10.92 6.16
N LEU A 187 -21.06 12.23 6.30
CA LEU A 187 -21.70 13.08 7.32
C LEU A 187 -23.23 13.04 7.19
N THR A 188 -23.90 13.14 8.34
CA THR A 188 -25.33 13.46 8.38
C THR A 188 -25.62 14.85 7.83
N ASN A 189 -26.88 15.17 7.58
CA ASN A 189 -27.26 16.52 7.16
C ASN A 189 -26.81 17.60 8.16
N ASP A 190 -26.85 17.29 9.45
CA ASP A 190 -26.43 18.21 10.52
C ASP A 190 -24.91 18.41 10.51
N GLY A 191 -24.13 17.32 10.28
CA GLY A 191 -22.69 17.45 10.06
C GLY A 191 -22.34 18.33 8.84
N VAL A 192 -23.10 18.21 7.75
CA VAL A 192 -22.93 19.11 6.58
C VAL A 192 -23.29 20.56 6.94
N ASN A 193 -24.24 20.79 7.86
CA ASN A 193 -24.58 22.15 8.31
C ASN A 193 -23.45 22.78 9.13
N ILE A 194 -22.64 22.00 9.86
CA ILE A 194 -21.40 22.49 10.51
C ILE A 194 -20.43 23.03 9.45
N LEU A 195 -20.23 22.32 8.33
CA LEU A 195 -19.39 22.81 7.23
C LEU A 195 -19.91 24.11 6.61
N LYS A 196 -21.23 24.20 6.45
CA LYS A 196 -21.87 25.44 5.95
C LYS A 196 -21.74 26.59 6.94
N ALA A 197 -21.79 26.33 8.25
CA ALA A 197 -21.56 27.37 9.28
C ALA A 197 -20.14 27.96 9.15
N ALA A 198 -19.11 27.12 8.97
CA ALA A 198 -17.75 27.56 8.73
C ALA A 198 -17.64 28.45 7.46
N LYS A 199 -18.23 28.00 6.35
CA LYS A 199 -18.26 28.78 5.12
C LYS A 199 -18.96 30.13 5.28
N ASN A 200 -20.09 30.14 6.00
CA ASN A 200 -20.85 31.36 6.26
C ASN A 200 -20.07 32.35 7.14
N ALA A 201 -19.26 31.85 8.10
CA ALA A 201 -18.35 32.67 8.90
C ALA A 201 -17.13 33.18 8.08
N GLY A 202 -16.91 32.65 6.90
CA GLY A 202 -15.77 32.99 6.04
C GLY A 202 -14.46 32.33 6.49
N ILE A 203 -14.54 31.18 7.14
CA ILE A 203 -13.39 30.37 7.54
C ILE A 203 -13.54 28.95 6.99
N ARG A 204 -12.44 28.18 7.06
CA ARG A 204 -12.43 26.76 6.76
C ARG A 204 -12.02 26.00 8.02
N ILE A 205 -12.65 24.86 8.27
CA ILE A 205 -12.23 23.93 9.31
C ILE A 205 -10.90 23.32 8.85
N ASP A 206 -9.88 23.33 9.69
CA ASP A 206 -8.56 22.83 9.31
C ASP A 206 -8.59 21.32 9.16
N VAL A 207 -9.26 20.60 10.07
CA VAL A 207 -9.48 19.15 10.00
C VAL A 207 -10.93 18.81 10.32
N VAL A 208 -11.66 18.27 9.35
CA VAL A 208 -12.95 17.62 9.56
C VAL A 208 -12.65 16.18 9.94
N ASN A 209 -12.72 15.89 11.24
CA ASN A 209 -12.39 14.59 11.80
C ASN A 209 -13.66 13.75 11.88
N ILE A 210 -13.66 12.55 11.28
CA ILE A 210 -14.84 11.70 11.25
C ILE A 210 -14.75 10.60 12.29
N MET A 211 -15.82 10.41 13.05
CA MET A 211 -15.99 9.27 13.95
C MET A 211 -16.38 8.03 13.15
N ALA A 212 -15.34 7.30 12.66
CA ALA A 212 -15.49 6.11 11.82
C ALA A 212 -15.78 4.88 12.69
N MET A 213 -16.90 4.90 13.42
CA MET A 213 -17.31 3.94 14.43
C MET A 213 -18.84 3.86 14.49
N ASP A 214 -19.38 2.85 15.19
CA ASP A 214 -20.79 2.72 15.58
C ASP A 214 -21.78 3.00 14.45
N TYR A 215 -21.56 2.37 13.30
CA TYR A 215 -22.39 2.60 12.11
C TYR A 215 -23.81 2.02 12.22
N TYR A 216 -24.07 1.21 13.25
CA TYR A 216 -25.34 0.50 13.47
C TYR A 216 -25.79 -0.34 12.26
N ALA A 217 -24.83 -0.80 11.47
CA ALA A 217 -25.06 -1.59 10.26
C ALA A 217 -24.99 -3.12 10.49
N GLY A 218 -24.85 -3.53 11.76
CA GLY A 218 -24.76 -4.92 12.21
C GLY A 218 -23.33 -5.36 12.52
N THR A 219 -23.20 -6.38 13.34
CA THR A 219 -21.92 -6.88 13.89
C THR A 219 -20.97 -7.49 12.84
N GLY A 220 -21.46 -7.74 11.63
CA GLY A 220 -20.66 -8.25 10.50
C GLY A 220 -20.11 -7.14 9.58
N THR A 221 -20.25 -5.87 9.96
CA THR A 221 -19.72 -4.76 9.18
C THR A 221 -18.18 -4.81 9.18
N GLU A 222 -17.59 -4.74 8.00
CA GLU A 222 -16.14 -4.62 7.86
C GLU A 222 -15.76 -3.15 8.12
N MET A 223 -15.14 -2.90 9.28
CA MET A 223 -14.98 -1.55 9.82
C MET A 223 -13.92 -0.73 9.07
N GLY A 224 -12.85 -1.37 8.61
CA GLY A 224 -11.82 -0.69 7.82
C GLY A 224 -12.37 -0.11 6.52
N GLN A 225 -13.08 -0.92 5.71
CA GLN A 225 -13.70 -0.43 4.47
C GLN A 225 -14.86 0.53 4.73
N GLY A 226 -15.57 0.36 5.86
CA GLY A 226 -16.56 1.31 6.36
C GLY A 226 -15.95 2.70 6.56
N ALA A 227 -14.81 2.77 7.25
CA ALA A 227 -14.05 4.01 7.46
C ALA A 227 -13.59 4.65 6.15
N LEU A 228 -13.07 3.85 5.20
CA LEU A 228 -12.67 4.35 3.88
C LEU A 228 -13.86 4.90 3.08
N SER A 229 -15.01 4.24 3.16
CA SER A 229 -16.24 4.67 2.48
C SER A 229 -16.74 6.00 3.07
N ALA A 230 -16.80 6.10 4.41
CA ALA A 230 -17.14 7.32 5.13
C ALA A 230 -16.19 8.48 4.76
N ALA A 231 -14.89 8.21 4.72
CA ALA A 231 -13.87 9.21 4.37
C ALA A 231 -14.06 9.78 2.96
N ARG A 232 -14.27 8.92 1.96
CA ARG A 232 -14.52 9.35 0.57
C ARG A 232 -15.81 10.15 0.43
N ALA A 233 -16.88 9.67 1.05
CA ALA A 233 -18.17 10.34 1.01
C ALA A 233 -18.12 11.69 1.73
N THR A 234 -17.48 11.77 2.88
CA THR A 234 -17.30 13.03 3.63
C THR A 234 -16.49 14.03 2.82
N LEU A 235 -15.39 13.63 2.18
CA LEU A 235 -14.61 14.55 1.34
C LEU A 235 -15.47 15.11 0.19
N ALA A 236 -16.29 14.28 -0.45
CA ALA A 236 -17.20 14.75 -1.50
C ALA A 236 -18.22 15.78 -0.97
N GLN A 237 -18.74 15.57 0.25
CA GLN A 237 -19.64 16.52 0.93
C GLN A 237 -18.90 17.83 1.29
N MET A 238 -17.68 17.74 1.85
CA MET A 238 -16.82 18.88 2.13
C MET A 238 -16.60 19.72 0.86
N GLN A 239 -16.23 19.09 -0.25
CA GLN A 239 -16.01 19.74 -1.55
C GLN A 239 -17.28 20.33 -2.15
N SER A 240 -18.45 19.79 -1.87
CA SER A 240 -19.73 20.38 -2.29
C SER A 240 -20.02 21.70 -1.57
N VAL A 241 -19.53 21.87 -0.35
CA VAL A 241 -19.64 23.10 0.43
C VAL A 241 -18.52 24.09 0.04
N ASP A 242 -17.28 23.65 0.02
CA ASP A 242 -16.10 24.43 -0.39
C ASP A 242 -15.14 23.54 -1.18
N SER A 243 -15.00 23.79 -2.47
CA SER A 243 -14.16 23.00 -3.38
C SER A 243 -12.66 23.01 -3.04
N GLY A 244 -12.22 23.87 -2.12
CA GLY A 244 -10.85 23.90 -1.65
C GLY A 244 -10.50 22.86 -0.59
N TYR A 245 -11.45 22.06 -0.13
CA TYR A 245 -11.16 20.92 0.75
C TYR A 245 -10.48 19.79 -0.01
N THR A 246 -9.52 19.15 0.66
CA THR A 246 -8.79 17.98 0.19
C THR A 246 -8.69 16.94 1.31
N TYR A 247 -8.12 15.78 1.05
CA TYR A 247 -7.82 14.80 2.10
C TYR A 247 -6.93 15.37 3.21
N ALA A 248 -6.10 16.37 2.94
CA ALA A 248 -5.31 17.05 3.96
C ALA A 248 -6.17 17.78 5.03
N ASN A 249 -7.45 18.00 4.73
CA ASN A 249 -8.41 18.59 5.67
C ASN A 249 -9.34 17.53 6.30
N LEU A 250 -9.10 16.23 6.07
CA LEU A 250 -9.88 15.14 6.62
C LEU A 250 -9.10 14.47 7.75
N GLY A 251 -9.78 14.13 8.83
CA GLY A 251 -9.29 13.23 9.88
C GLY A 251 -10.14 11.96 9.92
N ILE A 252 -9.55 10.83 10.33
CA ILE A 252 -10.26 9.56 10.50
C ILE A 252 -10.00 9.03 11.91
N THR A 253 -11.07 8.82 12.68
CA THR A 253 -11.04 8.40 14.08
C THR A 253 -11.93 7.17 14.28
N PRO A 254 -11.43 5.93 14.13
CA PRO A 254 -12.15 4.75 14.52
C PRO A 254 -12.18 4.56 16.06
N MET A 255 -13.15 3.79 16.55
CA MET A 255 -13.13 3.20 17.88
C MET A 255 -12.44 1.84 17.80
N ILE A 256 -11.30 1.69 18.47
CA ILE A 256 -10.49 0.48 18.38
C ILE A 256 -11.05 -0.68 19.19
N GLY A 257 -10.91 -1.91 18.65
CA GLY A 257 -11.51 -3.09 19.27
C GLY A 257 -13.02 -3.11 19.09
N LYS A 258 -13.73 -3.57 20.12
CA LYS A 258 -15.17 -3.68 20.08
C LYS A 258 -15.84 -2.32 20.22
N ASN A 259 -16.77 -2.03 19.35
CA ASN A 259 -17.55 -0.79 19.30
C ASN A 259 -18.85 -0.93 20.11
N ASP A 260 -19.51 0.18 20.44
CA ASP A 260 -20.74 0.19 21.24
C ASP A 260 -21.90 -0.50 20.52
N ASP A 261 -21.94 -0.47 19.19
CA ASP A 261 -22.92 -1.19 18.36
C ASP A 261 -22.64 -2.70 18.24
N GLY A 262 -21.56 -3.19 18.85
CA GLY A 262 -21.12 -4.57 18.85
C GLY A 262 -20.28 -4.97 17.63
N SER A 263 -20.02 -4.08 16.69
CA SER A 263 -19.03 -4.28 15.62
C SER A 263 -17.61 -4.28 16.19
N THR A 264 -16.61 -4.65 15.38
CA THR A 264 -15.23 -4.74 15.87
C THR A 264 -14.27 -4.13 14.86
N PHE A 265 -13.50 -3.13 15.30
CA PHE A 265 -12.39 -2.56 14.53
C PHE A 265 -11.10 -3.29 14.94
N THR A 266 -10.51 -4.01 13.99
CA THR A 266 -9.36 -4.88 14.20
C THR A 266 -8.03 -4.18 13.86
N LEU A 267 -6.89 -4.80 14.20
CA LEU A 267 -5.57 -4.33 13.75
C LEU A 267 -5.42 -4.38 12.22
N ALA A 268 -6.09 -5.30 11.53
CA ALA A 268 -6.11 -5.31 10.06
C ALA A 268 -6.88 -4.11 9.49
N ASP A 269 -7.95 -3.68 10.16
CA ASP A 269 -8.68 -2.47 9.80
C ASP A 269 -7.80 -1.23 10.01
N ALA A 270 -7.02 -1.19 11.10
CA ALA A 270 -6.08 -0.10 11.35
C ALA A 270 -5.03 0.03 10.24
N GLN A 271 -4.46 -1.07 9.79
CA GLN A 271 -3.54 -1.09 8.64
C GLN A 271 -4.21 -0.63 7.34
N THR A 272 -5.48 -1.03 7.12
CA THR A 272 -6.27 -0.60 5.97
C THR A 272 -6.49 0.92 5.97
N VAL A 273 -6.84 1.49 7.12
CA VAL A 273 -7.05 2.93 7.29
C VAL A 273 -5.74 3.71 7.17
N GLU A 274 -4.65 3.23 7.79
CA GLU A 274 -3.32 3.84 7.69
C GLU A 274 -2.84 3.89 6.23
N SER A 275 -2.90 2.77 5.53
CA SER A 275 -2.52 2.68 4.13
C SER A 275 -3.35 3.60 3.23
N PHE A 276 -4.65 3.72 3.48
CA PHE A 276 -5.49 4.67 2.76
C PHE A 276 -5.08 6.12 3.05
N ALA A 277 -4.78 6.43 4.31
CA ALA A 277 -4.33 7.76 4.72
C ALA A 277 -3.02 8.14 4.05
N ALA A 278 -2.05 7.23 4.02
CA ALA A 278 -0.76 7.41 3.36
C ALA A 278 -0.91 7.65 1.84
N GLN A 279 -1.77 6.87 1.18
CA GLN A 279 -2.01 6.99 -0.26
C GLN A 279 -2.68 8.31 -0.67
N ASN A 280 -3.51 8.87 0.21
CA ASN A 280 -4.34 10.03 -0.11
C ASN A 280 -3.89 11.33 0.58
N GLY A 281 -2.92 11.26 1.48
CA GLY A 281 -2.46 12.43 2.26
C GLY A 281 -3.53 12.94 3.21
N VAL A 282 -4.17 12.04 3.99
CA VAL A 282 -5.17 12.40 5.00
C VAL A 282 -4.54 13.26 6.08
N GLY A 283 -5.20 14.34 6.50
CA GLY A 283 -4.63 15.33 7.42
C GLY A 283 -4.39 14.81 8.84
N ARG A 284 -5.20 13.86 9.31
CA ARG A 284 -5.06 13.28 10.65
C ARG A 284 -5.57 11.84 10.72
N LEU A 285 -4.82 11.00 11.41
CA LEU A 285 -5.29 9.75 11.97
C LEU A 285 -5.39 9.89 13.49
N ALA A 286 -6.49 9.43 14.04
CA ALA A 286 -6.67 9.30 15.47
C ALA A 286 -7.44 8.01 15.74
N PHE A 287 -7.72 7.71 16.99
CA PHE A 287 -8.62 6.64 17.41
C PHE A 287 -9.14 6.90 18.82
N TRP A 288 -10.31 6.40 19.13
CA TRP A 288 -10.86 6.31 20.46
C TRP A 288 -10.51 4.96 21.07
N SER A 289 -9.67 4.83 22.07
CA SER A 289 -8.76 5.78 22.68
C SER A 289 -7.47 5.08 23.13
N VAL A 290 -6.43 5.82 23.50
CA VAL A 290 -5.19 5.23 24.07
C VAL A 290 -5.50 4.42 25.32
N ASN A 291 -6.42 4.88 26.18
CA ASN A 291 -6.89 4.14 27.37
C ASN A 291 -7.39 2.73 27.03
N ARG A 292 -7.95 2.54 25.84
CA ARG A 292 -8.48 1.27 25.34
C ARG A 292 -7.44 0.39 24.65
N ASP A 293 -6.26 0.94 24.28
CA ASP A 293 -5.28 0.24 23.45
C ASP A 293 -4.49 -0.83 24.22
N GLN A 294 -5.26 -1.73 24.85
CA GLN A 294 -4.77 -2.88 25.60
C GLN A 294 -5.80 -4.00 25.65
N PRO A 295 -5.37 -5.26 25.89
CA PRO A 295 -6.30 -6.35 26.13
C PRO A 295 -6.99 -6.16 27.48
N CYS A 296 -8.22 -6.66 27.61
CA CYS A 296 -8.90 -6.64 28.90
C CYS A 296 -8.22 -7.59 29.90
N SER A 297 -8.04 -7.15 31.15
CA SER A 297 -7.49 -7.96 32.23
C SER A 297 -8.61 -8.58 33.08
N GLY A 298 -8.60 -9.91 33.24
CA GLY A 298 -9.56 -10.63 34.05
C GLY A 298 -10.99 -10.67 33.46
N SER A 299 -12.00 -10.63 34.33
CA SER A 299 -13.43 -10.64 33.93
C SER A 299 -14.03 -9.24 33.77
N ALA A 300 -13.23 -8.20 33.87
CA ALA A 300 -13.68 -6.82 33.71
C ALA A 300 -13.67 -6.44 32.24
N ASN A 301 -14.81 -6.49 31.59
CA ASN A 301 -15.03 -5.91 30.29
C ASN A 301 -15.45 -4.46 30.50
N SER A 302 -14.65 -3.52 30.05
CA SER A 302 -15.00 -2.10 30.04
C SER A 302 -14.50 -1.47 28.76
N LEU A 303 -15.43 -1.08 27.92
CA LEU A 303 -15.14 -0.38 26.67
C LEU A 303 -14.36 0.93 26.87
N SER A 304 -14.34 1.48 28.09
CA SER A 304 -13.56 2.68 28.41
C SER A 304 -12.08 2.40 28.70
N THR A 305 -11.70 1.17 29.06
CA THR A 305 -10.36 0.84 29.56
C THR A 305 -9.63 -0.27 28.82
N CYS A 306 -10.28 -0.95 27.89
CA CYS A 306 -9.66 -2.00 27.08
C CYS A 306 -10.44 -2.23 25.78
N SER A 307 -9.81 -2.85 24.80
CA SER A 307 -10.37 -3.01 23.44
C SER A 307 -11.34 -4.17 23.29
N GLU A 308 -11.44 -5.06 24.26
CA GLU A 308 -12.20 -6.33 24.19
C GLU A 308 -11.79 -7.28 23.04
N ILE A 309 -10.60 -7.12 22.50
CA ILE A 309 -10.02 -8.04 21.52
C ILE A 309 -8.66 -8.57 21.99
N SER A 310 -8.17 -9.62 21.36
CA SER A 310 -6.81 -10.12 21.60
C SER A 310 -5.79 -9.25 20.89
N GLN A 311 -4.95 -8.57 21.65
CA GLN A 311 -3.88 -7.71 21.17
C GLN A 311 -2.76 -7.60 22.21
N SER A 312 -1.59 -7.05 21.82
CA SER A 312 -0.62 -6.50 22.77
C SER A 312 -1.04 -5.08 23.19
N SER A 313 -0.57 -4.62 24.35
CA SER A 313 -0.73 -3.21 24.73
C SER A 313 -0.13 -2.31 23.65
N LEU A 314 -0.84 -1.21 23.34
CA LEU A 314 -0.44 -0.18 22.37
C LEU A 314 -0.27 -0.68 20.93
N ALA A 315 -0.94 -1.79 20.57
CA ALA A 315 -0.85 -2.35 19.23
C ALA A 315 -1.49 -1.44 18.15
N PHE A 316 -2.55 -0.72 18.47
CA PHE A 316 -3.13 0.26 17.55
C PHE A 316 -2.28 1.53 17.47
N THR A 317 -1.68 1.96 18.58
CA THR A 317 -0.67 3.03 18.57
C THR A 317 0.46 2.67 17.60
N ASP A 318 1.02 1.46 17.69
CA ASP A 318 2.06 0.97 16.79
C ASP A 318 1.60 0.91 15.31
N ALA A 319 0.32 0.61 15.07
CA ALA A 319 -0.23 0.58 13.73
C ALA A 319 -0.37 1.97 13.09
N PHE A 320 -0.65 3.03 13.89
CA PHE A 320 -0.85 4.38 13.38
C PHE A 320 0.40 5.28 13.45
N VAL A 321 1.30 5.05 14.41
CA VAL A 321 2.53 5.85 14.59
C VAL A 321 3.38 5.97 13.33
N PRO A 322 3.49 4.96 12.43
CA PRO A 322 4.19 5.13 11.15
C PRO A 322 3.67 6.29 10.28
N TYR A 323 2.41 6.70 10.45
CA TYR A 323 1.84 7.85 9.75
C TYR A 323 2.28 9.22 10.32
N GLN A 324 2.98 9.25 11.47
CA GLN A 324 3.51 10.50 12.04
C GLN A 324 4.55 11.12 11.10
N GLY A 325 4.33 12.38 10.79
CA GLY A 325 5.22 13.10 9.87
C GLY A 325 4.44 13.81 8.76
N GLY A 326 3.12 13.66 8.76
CA GLY A 326 2.23 14.20 7.73
C GLY A 326 2.29 13.38 6.46
N GLY A 327 1.24 13.35 5.66
CA GLY A 327 1.15 12.57 4.43
C GLY A 327 2.33 12.74 3.46
N GLY A 328 3.42 12.20 3.83
CA GLY A 328 4.74 12.23 3.20
C GLY A 328 5.79 11.50 4.04
N GLY A 329 5.40 10.91 5.19
CA GLY A 329 6.23 10.13 6.09
C GLY A 329 5.59 8.79 6.46
N GLY A 330 4.80 8.19 5.55
CA GLY A 330 4.68 6.74 5.52
C GLY A 330 6.09 6.18 5.38
N THR A 331 6.39 5.03 5.95
CA THR A 331 7.52 4.21 5.51
C THR A 331 7.60 4.42 4.02
N THR A 332 8.67 5.08 3.54
CA THR A 332 8.85 5.33 2.11
C THR A 332 8.47 4.04 1.43
N SER A 333 7.46 4.10 0.56
CA SER A 333 7.08 2.90 -0.17
C SER A 333 8.35 2.32 -0.74
N ASP A 334 8.55 1.04 -0.54
CA ASP A 334 9.73 0.36 -1.02
C ASP A 334 9.31 -1.02 -1.54
N PHE A 335 10.10 -1.55 -2.44
CA PHE A 335 9.84 -2.83 -3.06
C PHE A 335 11.12 -3.63 -3.19
N SER A 336 11.00 -4.92 -3.29
CA SER A 336 12.09 -5.79 -3.70
C SER A 336 11.90 -6.24 -5.16
N LEU A 337 13.01 -6.58 -5.82
CA LEU A 337 13.03 -7.11 -7.16
C LEU A 337 13.80 -8.44 -7.18
N SER A 338 13.23 -9.44 -7.79
CA SER A 338 13.83 -10.76 -7.92
C SER A 338 13.64 -11.33 -9.34
N LEU A 339 14.51 -12.26 -9.72
CA LEU A 339 14.51 -12.90 -11.03
C LEU A 339 14.44 -14.43 -10.89
N SER A 340 13.56 -15.07 -11.62
CA SER A 340 13.45 -16.52 -11.64
C SER A 340 13.23 -17.02 -13.09
N PRO A 341 14.15 -17.81 -13.64
CA PRO A 341 15.49 -18.11 -13.13
C PRO A 341 16.40 -16.86 -13.14
N GLY A 342 17.38 -16.80 -12.23
CA GLY A 342 18.40 -15.72 -12.20
C GLY A 342 19.44 -15.82 -13.31
N SER A 343 19.44 -16.92 -14.07
CA SER A 343 20.32 -17.14 -15.22
C SER A 343 19.66 -18.08 -16.25
N ALA A 344 19.98 -17.87 -17.52
CA ALA A 344 19.61 -18.80 -18.58
C ALA A 344 20.60 -18.77 -19.72
N SER A 345 20.54 -19.79 -20.60
CA SER A 345 21.35 -19.89 -21.80
C SER A 345 20.48 -19.68 -23.04
N ALA A 346 21.03 -19.00 -24.03
CA ALA A 346 20.44 -18.87 -25.36
C ALA A 346 21.49 -19.07 -26.44
N ALA A 347 21.14 -19.75 -27.52
CA ALA A 347 22.01 -19.83 -28.70
C ALA A 347 22.03 -18.48 -29.45
N GLN A 348 23.06 -18.24 -30.20
CA GLN A 348 23.09 -17.14 -31.17
C GLN A 348 21.86 -17.17 -32.09
N GLY A 349 21.13 -16.07 -32.22
CA GLY A 349 19.85 -15.99 -32.93
C GLY A 349 18.62 -16.45 -32.14
N GLY A 350 18.80 -16.93 -30.90
CA GLY A 350 17.72 -17.38 -30.02
C GLY A 350 17.33 -16.34 -28.94
N SER A 351 16.58 -16.77 -27.97
CA SER A 351 16.18 -15.92 -26.82
C SER A 351 16.16 -16.72 -25.52
N ALA A 352 16.28 -16.00 -24.41
CA ALA A 352 16.10 -16.52 -23.06
C ALA A 352 15.09 -15.66 -22.29
N THR A 353 14.32 -16.27 -21.41
CA THR A 353 13.30 -15.58 -20.62
C THR A 353 13.52 -15.77 -19.13
N ALA A 354 13.00 -14.83 -18.34
CA ALA A 354 12.90 -14.95 -16.88
C ALA A 354 11.69 -14.19 -16.40
N THR A 355 11.13 -14.60 -15.27
CA THR A 355 10.13 -13.82 -14.56
C THR A 355 10.82 -12.82 -13.65
N VAL A 356 10.48 -11.54 -13.79
CA VAL A 356 10.84 -10.46 -12.88
C VAL A 356 9.67 -10.32 -11.90
N SER A 357 9.88 -10.61 -10.63
CA SER A 357 8.86 -10.45 -9.58
C SER A 357 9.22 -9.28 -8.69
N THR A 358 8.21 -8.49 -8.32
CA THR A 358 8.34 -7.42 -7.34
C THR A 358 7.49 -7.76 -6.11
N ALA A 359 7.91 -7.34 -4.93
CA ALA A 359 7.14 -7.45 -3.70
C ALA A 359 7.22 -6.14 -2.92
N VAL A 360 6.12 -5.70 -2.31
CA VAL A 360 6.12 -4.56 -1.39
C VAL A 360 6.93 -4.95 -0.14
N THR A 361 7.95 -4.19 0.20
CA THR A 361 8.78 -4.38 1.40
C THR A 361 8.42 -3.38 2.50
N SER A 362 7.90 -2.21 2.12
CA SER A 362 7.33 -1.22 3.04
C SER A 362 6.37 -0.29 2.31
N GLY A 363 5.48 0.35 3.06
CA GLY A 363 4.52 1.33 2.53
C GLY A 363 3.50 0.73 1.56
N SER A 364 3.07 1.53 0.61
CA SER A 364 2.04 1.16 -0.38
C SER A 364 2.63 0.61 -1.67
N ALA A 365 1.84 -0.19 -2.38
CA ALA A 365 2.23 -0.66 -3.71
C ALA A 365 2.40 0.51 -4.70
N GLU A 366 3.52 0.53 -5.43
CA GLU A 366 3.89 1.58 -6.37
C GLU A 366 3.99 1.04 -7.81
N SER A 367 3.89 1.94 -8.77
CA SER A 367 4.21 1.62 -10.16
C SER A 367 5.73 1.52 -10.32
N VAL A 368 6.20 0.33 -10.69
CA VAL A 368 7.63 0.01 -10.90
C VAL A 368 7.87 -0.12 -12.40
N SER A 369 8.63 0.79 -12.97
CA SER A 369 9.12 0.72 -14.36
C SER A 369 10.35 -0.14 -14.45
N LEU A 370 10.39 -1.07 -15.41
CA LEU A 370 11.49 -2.03 -15.57
C LEU A 370 12.43 -1.60 -16.70
N SER A 371 13.72 -1.72 -16.45
CA SER A 371 14.78 -1.45 -17.44
C SER A 371 15.93 -2.44 -17.28
N ALA A 372 16.77 -2.55 -18.32
CA ALA A 372 17.97 -3.37 -18.27
C ALA A 372 19.19 -2.62 -18.80
N SER A 373 20.35 -2.94 -18.24
CA SER A 373 21.65 -2.41 -18.68
C SER A 373 22.74 -3.48 -18.63
N GLY A 374 23.86 -3.25 -19.30
CA GLY A 374 24.96 -4.20 -19.34
C GLY A 374 24.81 -5.34 -20.34
N ALA A 375 23.73 -5.37 -21.13
CA ALA A 375 23.60 -6.33 -22.23
C ALA A 375 24.67 -6.07 -23.31
N PRO A 376 25.31 -7.12 -23.84
CA PRO A 376 26.32 -6.96 -24.88
C PRO A 376 25.71 -6.47 -26.21
N SER A 377 26.52 -5.86 -27.08
CA SER A 377 26.06 -5.43 -28.40
C SER A 377 25.43 -6.60 -29.16
N GLY A 378 24.23 -6.39 -29.69
CA GLY A 378 23.45 -7.42 -30.38
C GLY A 378 22.50 -8.24 -29.50
N VAL A 379 22.47 -8.00 -28.19
CA VAL A 379 21.41 -8.52 -27.32
C VAL A 379 20.41 -7.40 -27.00
N SER A 380 19.13 -7.66 -27.22
CA SER A 380 18.03 -6.78 -26.80
C SER A 380 17.27 -7.39 -25.65
N VAL A 381 16.99 -6.57 -24.62
CA VAL A 381 16.19 -6.98 -23.46
C VAL A 381 14.89 -6.21 -23.46
N SER A 382 13.79 -6.91 -23.29
CA SER A 382 12.45 -6.34 -23.20
C SER A 382 11.68 -6.91 -22.01
N PHE A 383 10.65 -6.17 -21.56
CA PHE A 383 9.78 -6.55 -20.45
C PHE A 383 8.32 -6.50 -20.88
N SER A 384 7.56 -7.49 -20.54
CA SER A 384 6.12 -7.53 -20.82
C SER A 384 5.34 -7.96 -19.57
N PRO A 385 4.59 -7.00 -18.93
CA PRO A 385 4.53 -5.55 -19.21
C PRO A 385 5.83 -4.81 -18.83
N ALA A 386 6.09 -3.64 -19.42
CA ALA A 386 7.27 -2.81 -19.12
C ALA A 386 7.18 -2.10 -17.75
N SER A 387 6.01 -2.09 -17.14
CA SER A 387 5.75 -1.53 -15.79
C SER A 387 4.76 -2.44 -15.07
N VAL A 388 4.98 -2.65 -13.79
CA VAL A 388 4.11 -3.45 -12.91
C VAL A 388 3.80 -2.67 -11.63
N THR A 389 2.65 -2.92 -11.01
CA THR A 389 2.46 -2.51 -9.61
C THR A 389 3.26 -3.45 -8.71
N SER A 390 3.99 -2.93 -7.73
CA SER A 390 4.79 -3.75 -6.80
C SER A 390 3.90 -4.79 -6.10
N GLY A 391 4.40 -6.04 -6.05
CA GLY A 391 3.59 -7.24 -5.79
C GLY A 391 3.21 -7.99 -7.06
N GLY A 392 3.37 -7.40 -8.24
CA GLY A 392 3.16 -8.01 -9.54
C GLY A 392 4.43 -8.55 -10.18
N SER A 393 4.29 -9.09 -11.40
CA SER A 393 5.40 -9.66 -12.16
C SER A 393 5.38 -9.28 -13.64
N SER A 394 6.55 -9.39 -14.29
CA SER A 394 6.75 -9.15 -15.72
C SER A 394 7.64 -10.25 -16.29
N THR A 395 7.48 -10.53 -17.57
CA THR A 395 8.39 -11.42 -18.30
C THR A 395 9.53 -10.61 -18.92
N LEU A 396 10.77 -10.92 -18.52
CA LEU A 396 11.98 -10.49 -19.21
C LEU A 396 12.22 -11.40 -20.40
N THR A 397 12.50 -10.84 -21.56
CA THR A 397 12.98 -11.56 -22.76
C THR A 397 14.30 -10.96 -23.22
N ALA A 398 15.36 -11.76 -23.22
CA ALA A 398 16.67 -11.41 -23.76
C ALA A 398 16.81 -12.07 -25.14
N ALA A 399 16.67 -11.31 -26.22
CA ALA A 399 16.84 -11.80 -27.60
C ALA A 399 18.29 -11.61 -28.03
N VAL A 400 18.92 -12.69 -28.49
CA VAL A 400 20.33 -12.76 -28.82
C VAL A 400 20.50 -12.70 -30.35
N GLY A 401 21.18 -11.69 -30.85
CA GLY A 401 21.53 -11.62 -32.29
C GLY A 401 22.49 -12.73 -32.73
N SER A 402 22.41 -13.12 -33.99
CA SER A 402 23.25 -14.21 -34.56
C SER A 402 24.77 -13.93 -34.55
N ALA A 403 25.17 -12.68 -34.36
CA ALA A 403 26.58 -12.25 -34.33
C ALA A 403 27.13 -12.02 -32.91
N VAL A 404 26.33 -12.23 -31.86
CA VAL A 404 26.76 -12.05 -30.47
C VAL A 404 27.81 -13.12 -30.14
N ALA A 405 28.95 -12.73 -29.57
CA ALA A 405 29.97 -13.70 -29.18
C ALA A 405 29.46 -14.66 -28.11
N ALA A 406 29.86 -15.93 -28.19
CA ALA A 406 29.57 -16.86 -27.11
C ALA A 406 30.31 -16.43 -25.83
N GLY A 407 29.63 -16.52 -24.70
CA GLY A 407 30.14 -16.06 -23.41
C GLY A 407 29.04 -15.85 -22.37
N THR A 408 29.43 -15.51 -21.18
CA THR A 408 28.49 -15.22 -20.06
C THR A 408 28.47 -13.72 -19.82
N TYR A 409 27.25 -13.16 -19.80
CA TYR A 409 27.01 -11.73 -19.72
C TYR A 409 26.10 -11.41 -18.54
N PRO A 410 26.58 -10.68 -17.53
CA PRO A 410 25.73 -10.18 -16.47
C PRO A 410 24.92 -8.98 -16.99
N ILE A 411 23.61 -9.07 -16.90
CA ILE A 411 22.66 -8.02 -17.28
C ILE A 411 22.02 -7.50 -15.98
N THR A 412 22.16 -6.22 -15.71
CA THR A 412 21.51 -5.59 -14.56
C THR A 412 20.08 -5.23 -14.93
N VAL A 413 19.11 -5.82 -14.25
CA VAL A 413 17.69 -5.49 -14.33
C VAL A 413 17.37 -4.53 -13.19
N THR A 414 16.82 -3.36 -13.53
CA THR A 414 16.47 -2.31 -12.57
C THR A 414 14.98 -2.03 -12.62
N GLY A 415 14.33 -2.10 -11.47
CA GLY A 415 13.00 -1.56 -11.25
C GLY A 415 13.11 -0.17 -10.62
N THR A 416 12.38 0.79 -11.16
CA THR A 416 12.36 2.18 -10.68
C THR A 416 10.94 2.60 -10.34
N ALA A 417 10.73 3.05 -9.12
CA ALA A 417 9.50 3.65 -8.61
C ALA A 417 9.73 5.12 -8.22
N SER A 418 8.69 5.81 -7.78
CA SER A 418 8.80 7.21 -7.34
C SER A 418 9.67 7.39 -6.10
N THR A 419 9.79 6.36 -5.26
CA THR A 419 10.50 6.38 -3.98
C THR A 419 11.94 5.88 -4.07
N GLY A 420 12.28 5.12 -5.12
CA GLY A 420 13.63 4.58 -5.27
C GLY A 420 13.75 3.55 -6.39
N SER A 421 14.90 2.90 -6.47
CA SER A 421 15.16 1.84 -7.44
C SER A 421 15.91 0.68 -6.82
N HIS A 422 15.54 -0.54 -7.24
CA HIS A 422 16.20 -1.78 -6.88
C HIS A 422 16.66 -2.52 -8.13
N SER A 423 17.75 -3.26 -8.00
CA SER A 423 18.36 -3.99 -9.12
C SER A 423 18.67 -5.42 -8.75
N ALA A 424 18.57 -6.30 -9.76
CA ALA A 424 19.02 -7.69 -9.67
C ALA A 424 19.81 -8.06 -10.92
N THR A 425 20.73 -9.01 -10.80
CA THR A 425 21.56 -9.45 -11.92
C THR A 425 20.93 -10.68 -12.57
N TYR A 426 20.68 -10.59 -13.87
CA TYR A 426 20.34 -11.72 -14.73
C TYR A 426 21.57 -12.17 -15.50
N THR A 427 21.97 -13.42 -15.39
CA THR A 427 23.15 -13.95 -16.08
C THR A 427 22.73 -14.66 -17.36
N LEU A 428 22.99 -14.03 -18.51
CA LEU A 428 22.76 -14.62 -19.83
C LEU A 428 24.02 -15.35 -20.32
N THR A 429 23.92 -16.64 -20.64
CA THR A 429 24.98 -17.40 -21.30
C THR A 429 24.63 -17.55 -22.80
N VAL A 430 25.40 -16.90 -23.66
CA VAL A 430 25.26 -17.03 -25.10
C VAL A 430 26.10 -18.21 -25.59
N THR A 431 25.45 -19.14 -26.29
CA THR A 431 26.12 -20.28 -26.91
C THR A 431 26.19 -20.10 -28.41
N THR A 432 27.17 -20.69 -29.05
CA THR A 432 27.30 -20.66 -30.53
C THR A 432 26.15 -21.46 -31.16
N THR A 433 25.58 -20.94 -32.25
CA THR A 433 24.80 -21.75 -33.18
C THR A 433 25.77 -22.72 -33.90
N SER A 434 25.74 -23.97 -33.55
CA SER A 434 26.48 -25.00 -34.28
C SER A 434 25.90 -25.18 -35.67
N GLY A 435 26.42 -24.42 -36.64
CA GLY A 435 26.41 -24.87 -38.01
C GLY A 435 27.32 -26.11 -38.09
N GLY A 436 26.79 -27.24 -38.58
CA GLY A 436 27.34 -28.56 -38.54
C GLY A 436 28.85 -28.68 -38.78
N GLY A 437 29.54 -29.31 -37.86
CA GLY A 437 30.93 -29.72 -37.99
C GLY A 437 31.62 -29.96 -36.66
N GLY A 438 31.51 -31.15 -36.14
CA GLY A 438 32.42 -31.91 -35.29
C GLY A 438 33.11 -31.28 -34.10
N GLY A 439 32.76 -31.76 -32.90
CA GLY A 439 33.70 -31.79 -31.77
C GLY A 439 33.14 -31.35 -30.40
N GLY A 440 32.62 -32.30 -29.62
CA GLY A 440 32.78 -32.38 -28.18
C GLY A 440 31.96 -31.44 -27.27
N GLY A 441 30.92 -31.99 -26.63
CA GLY A 441 30.47 -31.50 -25.34
C GLY A 441 29.00 -31.17 -25.23
N GLY A 442 28.24 -32.06 -24.60
CA GLY A 442 26.93 -31.78 -23.99
C GLY A 442 25.77 -31.53 -24.95
N GLY A 443 25.13 -32.60 -25.44
CA GLY A 443 23.89 -32.53 -26.21
C GLY A 443 22.75 -31.97 -25.37
N SER A 444 22.11 -30.92 -25.87
CA SER A 444 20.86 -30.42 -25.32
C SER A 444 19.67 -31.01 -26.06
N LEU A 445 18.55 -31.24 -25.37
CA LEU A 445 17.27 -31.57 -26.00
C LEU A 445 16.78 -30.39 -26.82
N ALA A 446 16.46 -30.65 -28.09
CA ALA A 446 15.88 -29.64 -28.94
C ALA A 446 14.37 -29.67 -28.80
N ASN A 447 13.72 -28.50 -28.91
CA ASN A 447 12.27 -28.31 -28.78
C ASN A 447 11.72 -28.95 -27.50
N ALA A 448 12.38 -28.68 -26.40
CA ALA A 448 12.16 -29.32 -25.11
C ALA A 448 10.84 -28.91 -24.42
N GLY A 449 10.26 -27.75 -24.74
CA GLY A 449 8.96 -27.27 -24.31
C GLY A 449 7.93 -27.23 -25.44
N PHE A 450 8.22 -27.84 -26.60
CA PHE A 450 7.33 -27.93 -27.76
C PHE A 450 6.83 -26.62 -28.34
N GLU A 451 7.39 -25.48 -27.96
CA GLU A 451 6.96 -24.13 -28.31
C GLU A 451 7.04 -23.78 -29.79
N THR A 452 7.69 -24.64 -30.60
CA THR A 452 7.67 -24.52 -32.07
C THR A 452 6.30 -24.90 -32.67
N GLY A 453 5.37 -25.45 -31.89
CA GLY A 453 4.09 -26.01 -32.37
C GLY A 453 4.26 -27.28 -33.21
N SER A 454 5.44 -27.90 -33.22
CA SER A 454 5.81 -29.08 -34.00
C SER A 454 6.46 -30.13 -33.13
N LEU A 455 6.31 -31.40 -33.49
CA LEU A 455 7.00 -32.51 -32.82
C LEU A 455 8.52 -32.52 -33.10
N SER A 456 8.94 -32.06 -34.30
CA SER A 456 10.35 -32.15 -34.71
C SER A 456 11.28 -31.43 -33.70
N PRO A 457 12.41 -32.05 -33.30
CA PRO A 457 12.98 -33.30 -33.80
C PRO A 457 12.58 -34.57 -32.99
N TRP A 458 11.59 -34.51 -32.15
CA TRP A 458 11.06 -35.67 -31.45
C TRP A 458 10.38 -36.62 -32.44
N THR A 459 10.62 -37.92 -32.28
CA THR A 459 9.97 -39.00 -33.02
C THR A 459 8.95 -39.66 -32.16
N CYS A 460 7.71 -39.69 -32.59
CA CYS A 460 6.62 -40.26 -31.80
C CYS A 460 5.97 -41.46 -32.50
N THR A 461 5.52 -42.44 -31.71
CA THR A 461 4.66 -43.54 -32.15
C THR A 461 3.19 -43.20 -31.87
N GLY A 462 2.30 -43.72 -32.71
CA GLY A 462 0.84 -43.54 -32.53
C GLY A 462 0.36 -42.15 -32.98
N GLY A 463 -0.70 -41.64 -32.32
CA GLY A 463 -1.34 -40.38 -32.64
C GLY A 463 -0.87 -39.16 -31.81
N SER A 464 0.34 -39.25 -31.24
CA SER A 464 0.90 -38.17 -30.41
C SER A 464 1.09 -36.89 -31.20
N THR A 465 0.86 -35.72 -30.58
CA THR A 465 0.85 -34.43 -31.23
C THR A 465 1.24 -33.31 -30.27
N VAL A 466 1.50 -32.10 -30.79
CA VAL A 466 1.64 -30.90 -29.98
C VAL A 466 0.26 -30.26 -29.82
N VAL A 467 -0.07 -29.83 -28.61
CA VAL A 467 -1.35 -29.20 -28.25
C VAL A 467 -1.13 -27.85 -27.59
N SER A 468 -2.15 -27.00 -27.66
CA SER A 468 -2.16 -25.68 -26.98
C SER A 468 -2.93 -25.71 -25.65
N SER A 469 -3.43 -26.87 -25.23
CA SER A 469 -4.08 -27.09 -23.93
C SER A 469 -4.24 -28.60 -23.67
N PRO A 470 -3.94 -29.09 -22.45
CA PRO A 470 -3.30 -28.38 -21.35
C PRO A 470 -1.82 -28.10 -21.63
N VAL A 471 -1.26 -27.02 -21.11
CA VAL A 471 0.16 -26.67 -21.15
C VAL A 471 0.65 -26.42 -19.72
N HIS A 472 1.93 -26.73 -19.44
CA HIS A 472 2.53 -26.39 -18.13
C HIS A 472 3.11 -24.97 -18.18
N SER A 473 3.83 -24.65 -19.23
CA SER A 473 4.32 -23.29 -19.49
C SER A 473 4.21 -22.93 -20.97
N GLY A 474 4.42 -21.66 -21.31
CA GLY A 474 4.38 -21.22 -22.70
C GLY A 474 3.01 -21.35 -23.37
N SER A 475 3.00 -21.84 -24.62
CA SER A 475 1.80 -21.92 -25.48
C SER A 475 1.50 -23.34 -25.98
N HIS A 476 2.43 -24.27 -25.80
CA HIS A 476 2.33 -25.61 -26.35
C HIS A 476 2.88 -26.67 -25.40
N ALA A 477 2.34 -27.88 -25.46
CA ALA A 477 2.84 -29.06 -24.77
C ALA A 477 2.71 -30.30 -25.66
N LEU A 478 3.44 -31.36 -25.36
CA LEU A 478 3.28 -32.65 -26.00
C LEU A 478 2.07 -33.38 -25.44
N GLN A 479 1.19 -33.85 -26.31
CA GLN A 479 0.19 -34.89 -26.01
C GLN A 479 0.67 -36.23 -26.51
N VAL A 480 0.93 -37.13 -25.61
CA VAL A 480 1.21 -38.52 -25.90
C VAL A 480 -0.10 -39.32 -25.92
N THR A 481 -0.32 -40.07 -26.99
CA THR A 481 -1.58 -40.80 -27.20
C THR A 481 -1.35 -42.32 -27.21
N PRO A 482 -1.50 -42.98 -26.05
CA PRO A 482 -1.46 -44.46 -25.97
C PRO A 482 -2.64 -45.11 -26.67
N SER A 483 -2.46 -46.34 -27.07
CA SER A 483 -3.51 -47.21 -27.61
C SER A 483 -3.48 -48.60 -26.98
N SER A 484 -4.34 -49.50 -27.41
CA SER A 484 -4.32 -50.89 -26.91
C SER A 484 -3.02 -51.67 -27.21
N ASN A 485 -2.26 -51.21 -28.20
CA ASN A 485 -1.04 -51.87 -28.68
C ASN A 485 0.18 -50.95 -28.75
N SER A 486 0.07 -49.73 -28.27
CA SER A 486 1.16 -48.74 -28.22
C SER A 486 1.11 -47.91 -26.94
N THR A 487 2.26 -47.58 -26.37
CA THR A 487 2.41 -46.63 -25.26
C THR A 487 2.37 -45.18 -25.72
N GLY A 488 2.39 -44.94 -27.05
CA GLY A 488 2.45 -43.60 -27.63
C GLY A 488 3.81 -42.91 -27.49
N GLU A 489 4.90 -43.67 -27.29
CA GLU A 489 6.23 -43.13 -26.99
C GLU A 489 6.68 -42.06 -27.98
N CYS A 490 7.20 -41.01 -27.39
CA CYS A 490 7.93 -39.95 -28.09
C CYS A 490 9.36 -39.89 -27.56
N ASP A 491 10.34 -39.88 -28.46
CA ASP A 491 11.75 -39.95 -28.11
C ASP A 491 12.62 -38.97 -28.91
N GLN A 492 13.80 -38.67 -28.33
CA GLN A 492 14.86 -37.89 -29.00
C GLN A 492 16.21 -38.46 -28.56
N THR A 493 17.08 -38.82 -29.54
CA THR A 493 18.42 -39.26 -29.23
C THR A 493 19.37 -38.07 -29.17
N VAL A 494 20.14 -38.00 -28.06
CA VAL A 494 21.18 -36.98 -27.85
C VAL A 494 22.53 -37.64 -27.58
N THR A 495 23.61 -36.92 -27.87
CA THR A 495 24.98 -37.36 -27.55
C THR A 495 25.51 -36.43 -26.45
N LEU A 496 25.83 -37.04 -25.31
CA LEU A 496 26.33 -36.36 -24.12
C LEU A 496 27.79 -36.74 -23.89
N SER A 497 28.43 -36.13 -22.90
CA SER A 497 29.79 -36.58 -22.50
C SER A 497 29.76 -38.02 -21.99
N PRO A 498 30.66 -38.89 -22.45
CA PRO A 498 30.74 -40.28 -22.00
C PRO A 498 31.08 -40.38 -20.52
N ASN A 499 30.54 -41.42 -19.85
CA ASN A 499 30.79 -41.73 -18.44
C ASN A 499 30.53 -40.56 -17.49
N HIS A 500 29.52 -39.74 -17.79
CA HIS A 500 29.16 -38.53 -17.02
C HIS A 500 27.74 -38.67 -16.49
N SER A 501 27.50 -38.13 -15.30
CA SER A 501 26.15 -38.18 -14.67
C SER A 501 25.33 -36.96 -15.13
N TYR A 502 24.06 -37.25 -15.41
CA TYR A 502 23.09 -36.24 -15.88
C TYR A 502 21.77 -36.38 -15.11
N THR A 503 21.04 -35.26 -15.09
CA THR A 503 19.67 -35.20 -14.56
C THR A 503 18.72 -34.79 -15.68
N LEU A 504 17.71 -35.63 -15.96
CA LEU A 504 16.59 -35.33 -16.84
C LEU A 504 15.40 -34.94 -15.98
N THR A 505 14.77 -33.80 -16.25
CA THR A 505 13.48 -33.44 -15.67
C THR A 505 12.44 -33.14 -16.74
N SER A 506 11.18 -33.31 -16.44
CA SER A 506 10.04 -32.85 -17.23
C SER A 506 8.79 -32.72 -16.36
N TRP A 507 7.91 -31.80 -16.71
CA TRP A 507 6.58 -31.75 -16.17
C TRP A 507 5.65 -32.68 -16.95
N VAL A 508 4.90 -33.52 -16.23
CA VAL A 508 3.95 -34.46 -16.83
C VAL A 508 2.58 -34.40 -16.15
N GLN A 509 1.55 -34.74 -16.92
CA GLN A 509 0.17 -34.83 -16.41
C GLN A 509 -0.52 -36.03 -17.08
N GLY A 510 -1.27 -36.80 -16.31
CA GLY A 510 -2.10 -37.90 -16.81
C GLY A 510 -1.74 -39.25 -16.19
N PRO A 511 -2.50 -40.29 -16.54
CA PRO A 511 -2.32 -41.63 -15.96
C PRO A 511 -1.09 -42.32 -16.55
N TYR A 512 -0.24 -42.86 -15.67
CA TYR A 512 0.95 -43.63 -16.07
C TYR A 512 1.86 -42.86 -17.05
N ALA A 513 2.15 -41.60 -16.75
CA ALA A 513 3.09 -40.78 -17.52
C ALA A 513 4.52 -41.12 -17.12
N TYR A 514 5.29 -41.70 -18.04
CA TYR A 514 6.68 -42.08 -17.86
C TYR A 514 7.62 -41.09 -18.57
N ILE A 515 8.72 -40.74 -17.90
CA ILE A 515 9.90 -40.18 -18.56
C ILE A 515 11.11 -41.05 -18.27
N GLY A 516 12.08 -41.07 -19.17
CA GLY A 516 13.28 -41.88 -18.97
C GLY A 516 14.31 -41.74 -20.04
N VAL A 517 15.37 -42.54 -19.89
CA VAL A 517 16.45 -42.70 -20.87
C VAL A 517 16.67 -44.14 -21.18
N SER A 518 17.06 -44.41 -22.44
CA SER A 518 17.42 -45.75 -22.94
C SER A 518 18.67 -45.69 -23.82
N GLY A 519 19.17 -46.81 -24.26
CA GLY A 519 20.39 -46.92 -25.10
C GLY A 519 21.67 -46.92 -24.26
N GLY A 520 22.44 -45.84 -24.27
CA GLY A 520 23.71 -45.75 -23.52
C GLY A 520 23.58 -45.59 -22.01
N ALA A 521 22.38 -45.46 -21.51
CA ALA A 521 21.97 -45.51 -20.11
C ALA A 521 20.52 -46.01 -20.05
N THR A 522 20.08 -46.53 -18.89
CA THR A 522 18.68 -46.94 -18.69
C THR A 522 18.23 -46.48 -17.30
N SER A 523 17.25 -45.58 -17.26
CA SER A 523 16.62 -45.11 -16.03
C SER A 523 15.26 -44.51 -16.35
N SER A 524 14.26 -44.68 -15.50
CA SER A 524 12.93 -44.08 -15.70
C SER A 524 12.21 -43.83 -14.40
N VAL A 525 11.24 -42.95 -14.45
CA VAL A 525 10.30 -42.61 -13.37
C VAL A 525 8.93 -42.33 -13.99
N TRP A 526 7.87 -42.49 -13.20
CA TRP A 526 6.51 -42.27 -13.68
C TRP A 526 5.63 -41.60 -12.63
N SER A 527 4.53 -41.02 -13.08
CA SER A 527 3.50 -40.39 -12.27
C SER A 527 2.11 -40.83 -12.71
N ASN A 528 1.15 -40.78 -11.77
CA ASN A 528 -0.28 -40.99 -12.03
C ASN A 528 -1.08 -39.75 -11.60
N SER A 529 -0.51 -38.56 -11.76
CA SER A 529 -1.10 -37.31 -11.33
C SER A 529 -2.04 -36.73 -12.39
N ALA A 530 -3.26 -36.40 -12.00
CA ALA A 530 -4.20 -35.68 -12.86
C ALA A 530 -3.83 -34.20 -13.03
N SER A 531 -2.88 -33.70 -12.25
CA SER A 531 -2.32 -32.33 -12.35
C SER A 531 -0.85 -32.43 -12.77
N TRP A 532 -0.32 -31.32 -13.29
CA TRP A 532 1.10 -31.21 -13.61
C TRP A 532 1.97 -31.59 -12.42
N ASN A 533 2.93 -32.46 -12.65
CA ASN A 533 3.87 -33.00 -11.65
C ASN A 533 5.25 -33.12 -12.27
N GLN A 534 6.28 -32.56 -11.62
CA GLN A 534 7.64 -32.65 -12.12
C GLN A 534 8.25 -34.01 -11.78
N LEU A 535 8.77 -34.69 -12.81
CA LEU A 535 9.53 -35.90 -12.66
C LEU A 535 11.02 -35.62 -12.84
N THR A 536 11.86 -36.41 -12.14
CA THR A 536 13.32 -36.28 -12.17
C THR A 536 13.95 -37.68 -12.32
N VAL A 537 14.81 -37.81 -13.31
CA VAL A 537 15.60 -39.05 -13.59
C VAL A 537 17.06 -38.71 -13.56
N THR A 538 17.86 -39.40 -12.76
CA THR A 538 19.32 -39.34 -12.78
C THR A 538 19.89 -40.56 -13.48
N PHE A 539 20.91 -40.37 -14.30
CA PHE A 539 21.57 -41.47 -15.02
C PHE A 539 23.04 -41.12 -15.30
N THR A 540 23.83 -42.14 -15.60
CA THR A 540 25.22 -41.98 -16.04
C THR A 540 25.37 -42.54 -17.44
N THR A 541 25.91 -41.78 -18.37
CA THR A 541 26.13 -42.19 -19.77
C THR A 541 27.17 -43.29 -19.86
N GLY A 542 26.99 -44.14 -20.84
CA GLY A 542 28.03 -45.12 -21.22
C GLY A 542 29.15 -44.53 -22.04
N SER A 543 30.06 -45.37 -22.53
CA SER A 543 31.27 -44.97 -23.26
C SER A 543 31.00 -44.24 -24.61
N SER A 544 29.82 -44.41 -25.20
CA SER A 544 29.41 -43.68 -26.43
C SER A 544 28.85 -42.30 -26.16
N GLY A 545 28.40 -42.03 -24.94
CA GLY A 545 27.67 -40.83 -24.60
C GLY A 545 26.28 -40.70 -25.25
N ALA A 546 25.91 -41.57 -26.18
CA ALA A 546 24.61 -41.51 -26.83
C ALA A 546 23.52 -42.11 -25.95
N VAL A 547 22.41 -41.35 -25.73
CA VAL A 547 21.23 -41.81 -25.01
C VAL A 547 19.98 -41.34 -25.75
N THR A 548 18.92 -42.12 -25.64
CA THR A 548 17.57 -41.74 -26.10
C THR A 548 16.74 -41.32 -24.93
N VAL A 549 16.35 -40.07 -24.89
CA VAL A 549 15.38 -39.52 -23.92
C VAL A 549 13.99 -39.83 -24.45
N TYR A 550 13.10 -40.31 -23.60
CA TYR A 550 11.73 -40.66 -23.99
C TYR A 550 10.70 -40.19 -22.97
N VAL A 551 9.45 -40.07 -23.47
CA VAL A 551 8.23 -39.97 -22.68
C VAL A 551 7.17 -40.89 -23.29
N HIS A 552 6.42 -41.57 -22.45
CA HIS A 552 5.31 -42.40 -22.91
C HIS A 552 4.21 -42.53 -21.85
N GLY A 553 3.01 -42.91 -22.29
CA GLY A 553 1.94 -43.35 -21.41
C GLY A 553 1.93 -44.86 -21.24
N TRP A 554 0.77 -45.47 -20.94
CA TRP A 554 0.61 -46.90 -20.77
C TRP A 554 -0.53 -47.45 -21.63
N TYR A 555 -0.42 -48.67 -22.05
CA TYR A 555 -1.38 -49.35 -22.93
C TYR A 555 -2.82 -49.20 -22.43
N SER A 556 -3.73 -48.85 -23.34
CA SER A 556 -5.15 -48.66 -23.07
C SER A 556 -5.49 -47.61 -21.99
N GLN A 557 -4.56 -46.74 -21.67
CA GLN A 557 -4.80 -45.61 -20.78
C GLN A 557 -5.17 -44.32 -21.57
N ALA A 558 -5.66 -43.32 -20.86
CA ALA A 558 -5.91 -41.99 -21.45
C ALA A 558 -4.60 -41.29 -21.84
N ASN A 559 -4.73 -40.20 -22.62
CA ASN A 559 -3.60 -39.40 -23.01
C ASN A 559 -2.83 -38.86 -21.80
N VAL A 560 -1.52 -38.77 -21.98
CA VAL A 560 -0.64 -38.05 -21.05
C VAL A 560 -0.04 -36.86 -21.74
N TYR A 561 0.33 -35.85 -20.95
CA TYR A 561 0.91 -34.60 -21.43
C TYR A 561 2.29 -34.45 -20.82
N ALA A 562 3.21 -33.85 -21.58
CA ALA A 562 4.57 -33.60 -21.13
C ALA A 562 5.04 -32.25 -21.64
N ASP A 563 5.83 -31.54 -20.83
CA ASP A 563 6.30 -30.20 -21.11
C ASP A 563 7.63 -29.91 -20.39
N ASP A 564 8.33 -28.86 -20.80
CA ASP A 564 9.51 -28.30 -20.12
C ASP A 564 10.58 -29.36 -19.77
N PHE A 565 11.01 -30.13 -20.76
CA PHE A 565 12.14 -31.04 -20.57
C PHE A 565 13.43 -30.29 -20.31
N THR A 566 14.19 -30.71 -19.31
CA THR A 566 15.56 -30.20 -19.09
C THR A 566 16.52 -31.38 -18.96
N LEU A 567 17.75 -31.19 -19.43
CA LEU A 567 18.84 -32.16 -19.34
C LEU A 567 20.11 -31.42 -18.91
N SER A 568 20.56 -31.68 -17.69
CA SER A 568 21.66 -30.96 -17.02
C SER A 568 22.71 -31.90 -16.43
#